data_347b0a7764971afdca500551c632690e
#
_entry.id   347b0a7764971afdca500551c632690e
#
_cell.length_a   1.000
_cell.length_b   1.000
_cell.length_c   1.000
_cell.angle_alpha   90.00
_cell.angle_beta   90.00
_cell.angle_gamma   90.00
#
_symmetry.space_group_name_H-M   'P 1'
#
loop_
_entity.id
_entity.type
_entity.pdbx_description
1 polymer ?
#
loop_
_entity_poly.entity_id
_entity_poly.type
_entity_poly.pdbx_seq_one_letter_code
_entity_poly.pdbx_strand_id
1 'polypeptide(L)'
;EMLHVYHLNPTLEHYTCMVDLFGRAGHFDKAEMLLSKVPNSDYGPLLLAILGACGKWGNVKLGRWAFEQAVKLDEKCASAYVCMKNIYARAGMQMEADEVESQRVENKASMIPGCSWWSDMSRNVHSFVAGDESHPQTTHIYAKLEEIHMKLAREGYSPGLHCLSRLLPCEDNEHDLCGYSENLALACALINSPKGAPLRVTKNMKMCEEC
;
A
#
# COMPACT_ATOMS: atom_id res chain seq x y z
N GLU A 1 -28.46 14.66 5.56
CA GLU A 1 -28.43 15.75 6.55
C GLU A 1 -27.65 16.97 6.06
N MET A 2 -26.40 16.82 5.52
CA MET A 2 -25.59 17.96 5.05
C MET A 2 -26.35 18.91 4.13
N LEU A 3 -26.99 18.40 3.08
CA LEU A 3 -27.74 19.20 2.10
C LEU A 3 -29.02 19.77 2.65
N HIS A 4 -29.85 18.96 3.36
CA HIS A 4 -31.21 19.30 3.71
C HIS A 4 -31.34 19.99 5.07
N VAL A 5 -30.41 19.75 5.99
CA VAL A 5 -30.45 20.31 7.35
C VAL A 5 -29.46 21.46 7.48
N TYR A 6 -28.26 21.28 6.97
CA TYR A 6 -27.19 22.26 7.15
C TYR A 6 -26.89 23.09 5.90
N HIS A 7 -27.56 22.83 4.78
CA HIS A 7 -27.37 23.50 3.49
C HIS A 7 -25.89 23.47 3.00
N LEU A 8 -25.14 22.42 3.37
CA LEU A 8 -23.76 22.21 2.98
C LEU A 8 -23.70 21.24 1.80
N ASN A 9 -23.06 21.64 0.72
CA ASN A 9 -22.81 20.75 -0.41
C ASN A 9 -21.68 19.78 -0.06
N PRO A 10 -21.88 18.45 -0.21
CA PRO A 10 -20.82 17.48 -0.03
C PRO A 10 -19.69 17.73 -1.02
N THR A 11 -18.45 17.66 -0.56
CA THR A 11 -17.24 17.72 -1.40
C THR A 11 -16.88 16.33 -1.92
N LEU A 12 -15.89 16.25 -2.82
CA LEU A 12 -15.36 14.98 -3.34
C LEU A 12 -14.88 14.06 -2.22
N GLU A 13 -14.22 14.62 -1.19
CA GLU A 13 -13.73 13.84 -0.05
C GLU A 13 -14.89 13.18 0.72
N HIS A 14 -15.99 13.86 0.90
CA HIS A 14 -17.18 13.29 1.56
C HIS A 14 -17.74 12.11 0.76
N TYR A 15 -17.82 12.25 -0.58
CA TYR A 15 -18.24 11.16 -1.44
C TYR A 15 -17.24 10.00 -1.40
N THR A 16 -15.94 10.27 -1.43
CA THR A 16 -14.87 9.25 -1.37
C THR A 16 -14.97 8.45 -0.06
N CYS A 17 -15.12 9.12 1.08
CA CYS A 17 -15.30 8.47 2.37
C CYS A 17 -16.54 7.57 2.41
N MET A 18 -17.67 8.03 1.85
CA MET A 18 -18.89 7.24 1.82
C MET A 18 -18.83 6.05 0.87
N VAL A 19 -18.19 6.22 -0.30
CA VAL A 19 -17.96 5.12 -1.25
C VAL A 19 -17.01 4.08 -0.63
N ASP A 20 -15.93 4.50 0.03
CA ASP A 20 -15.03 3.59 0.74
C ASP A 20 -15.77 2.83 1.86
N LEU A 21 -16.60 3.52 2.64
CA LEU A 21 -17.39 2.90 3.70
C LEU A 21 -18.35 1.83 3.16
N PHE A 22 -19.14 2.17 2.14
CA PHE A 22 -20.08 1.22 1.53
C PHE A 22 -19.34 0.08 0.83
N GLY A 23 -18.24 0.37 0.15
CA GLY A 23 -17.40 -0.64 -0.48
C GLY A 23 -16.82 -1.63 0.54
N ARG A 24 -16.26 -1.16 1.65
CA ARG A 24 -15.76 -2.02 2.75
C ARG A 24 -16.86 -2.87 3.38
N ALA A 25 -18.09 -2.36 3.44
CA ALA A 25 -19.26 -3.08 3.92
C ALA A 25 -19.88 -4.03 2.88
N GLY A 26 -19.42 -4.03 1.63
CA GLY A 26 -19.95 -4.86 0.54
C GLY A 26 -21.24 -4.33 -0.10
N HIS A 27 -21.64 -3.10 0.22
CA HIS A 27 -22.85 -2.44 -0.33
C HIS A 27 -22.55 -1.72 -1.64
N PHE A 28 -22.18 -2.47 -2.68
CA PHE A 28 -21.78 -1.90 -3.98
C PHE A 28 -22.88 -1.12 -4.68
N ASP A 29 -24.15 -1.52 -4.54
CA ASP A 29 -25.32 -0.79 -5.04
C ASP A 29 -25.37 0.65 -4.52
N LYS A 30 -25.11 0.84 -3.22
CA LYS A 30 -25.05 2.16 -2.61
C LYS A 30 -23.83 2.96 -3.04
N ALA A 31 -22.69 2.30 -3.21
CA ALA A 31 -21.47 2.95 -3.72
C ALA A 31 -21.68 3.44 -5.15
N GLU A 32 -22.26 2.64 -6.05
CA GLU A 32 -22.57 3.01 -7.42
C GLU A 32 -23.61 4.16 -7.49
N MET A 33 -24.64 4.13 -6.64
CA MET A 33 -25.62 5.23 -6.55
C MET A 33 -24.96 6.54 -6.11
N LEU A 34 -23.94 6.49 -5.26
CA LEU A 34 -23.22 7.70 -4.87
C LEU A 34 -22.32 8.21 -6.01
N LEU A 35 -21.69 7.34 -6.76
CA LEU A 35 -20.88 7.70 -7.93
C LEU A 35 -21.70 8.52 -8.94
N SER A 36 -22.95 8.15 -9.18
CA SER A 36 -23.82 8.88 -10.11
C SER A 36 -24.16 10.31 -9.67
N LYS A 37 -23.91 10.65 -8.40
CA LYS A 37 -24.20 11.97 -7.81
C LYS A 37 -22.97 12.88 -7.76
N VAL A 38 -21.79 12.34 -8.01
CA VAL A 38 -20.54 13.12 -7.98
C VAL A 38 -20.45 13.98 -9.24
N PRO A 39 -20.22 15.30 -9.14
CA PRO A 39 -19.98 16.14 -10.31
C PRO A 39 -18.78 15.67 -11.10
N ASN A 40 -18.84 15.80 -12.44
CA ASN A 40 -17.81 15.36 -13.39
C ASN A 40 -16.47 16.10 -13.20
N SER A 41 -15.73 15.80 -12.14
CA SER A 41 -14.38 16.26 -11.92
C SER A 41 -13.63 15.24 -11.05
N ASP A 42 -12.47 14.87 -11.48
CA ASP A 42 -11.47 14.08 -10.78
C ASP A 42 -11.96 12.91 -9.89
N TYR A 43 -12.50 11.88 -10.52
CA TYR A 43 -12.95 10.65 -9.85
C TYR A 43 -11.81 9.74 -9.36
N GLY A 44 -10.55 10.07 -9.59
CA GLY A 44 -9.41 9.20 -9.31
C GLY A 44 -9.45 8.55 -7.92
N PRO A 45 -9.54 9.31 -6.82
CA PRO A 45 -9.61 8.75 -5.47
C PRO A 45 -10.82 7.83 -5.23
N LEU A 46 -11.98 8.15 -5.81
CA LEU A 46 -13.18 7.33 -5.73
C LEU A 46 -12.99 5.98 -6.41
N LEU A 47 -12.44 5.98 -7.62
CA LEU A 47 -12.19 4.76 -8.39
C LEU A 47 -11.21 3.83 -7.68
N LEU A 48 -10.17 4.39 -7.05
CA LEU A 48 -9.24 3.63 -6.22
C LEU A 48 -9.91 3.05 -4.96
N ALA A 49 -10.84 3.77 -4.33
CA ALA A 49 -11.61 3.26 -3.20
C ALA A 49 -12.49 2.06 -3.62
N ILE A 50 -13.13 2.15 -4.80
CA ILE A 50 -13.91 1.04 -5.38
C ILE A 50 -13.01 -0.16 -5.70
N LEU A 51 -11.86 0.07 -6.35
CA LEU A 51 -10.90 -0.99 -6.63
C LEU A 51 -10.45 -1.71 -5.36
N GLY A 52 -10.15 -0.97 -4.29
CA GLY A 52 -9.81 -1.54 -2.99
C GLY A 52 -10.93 -2.42 -2.42
N ALA A 53 -12.18 -1.96 -2.51
CA ALA A 53 -13.35 -2.73 -2.10
C ALA A 53 -13.56 -3.99 -2.95
N CYS A 54 -13.43 -3.85 -4.28
CA CYS A 54 -13.52 -4.98 -5.21
C CYS A 54 -12.46 -6.05 -4.91
N GLY A 55 -11.25 -5.63 -4.56
CA GLY A 55 -10.18 -6.54 -4.13
C GLY A 55 -10.53 -7.32 -2.86
N LYS A 56 -11.23 -6.69 -1.92
CA LYS A 56 -11.68 -7.36 -0.69
C LYS A 56 -12.78 -8.39 -0.94
N TRP A 57 -13.74 -8.07 -1.79
CA TRP A 57 -14.95 -8.86 -1.99
C TRP A 57 -14.94 -9.74 -3.25
N GLY A 58 -13.90 -9.66 -4.07
CA GLY A 58 -13.79 -10.43 -5.31
C GLY A 58 -14.72 -9.96 -6.43
N ASN A 59 -15.16 -8.71 -6.42
CA ASN A 59 -16.05 -8.19 -7.46
C ASN A 59 -15.25 -7.78 -8.71
N VAL A 60 -14.94 -8.77 -9.56
CA VAL A 60 -14.15 -8.59 -10.78
C VAL A 60 -14.81 -7.64 -11.77
N LYS A 61 -16.15 -7.73 -11.94
CA LYS A 61 -16.88 -6.92 -12.93
C LYS A 61 -16.79 -5.42 -12.62
N LEU A 62 -17.10 -5.04 -11.40
CA LEU A 62 -17.04 -3.64 -10.96
C LEU A 62 -15.58 -3.16 -10.91
N GLY A 63 -14.65 -4.03 -10.48
CA GLY A 63 -13.22 -3.75 -10.47
C GLY A 63 -12.68 -3.41 -11.86
N ARG A 64 -13.03 -4.20 -12.87
CA ARG A 64 -12.65 -3.93 -14.27
C ARG A 64 -13.16 -2.57 -14.73
N TRP A 65 -14.44 -2.28 -14.52
CA TRP A 65 -15.03 -0.99 -14.88
C TRP A 65 -14.28 0.18 -14.20
N ALA A 66 -14.05 0.09 -12.89
CA ALA A 66 -13.36 1.13 -12.14
C ALA A 66 -11.90 1.31 -12.62
N PHE A 67 -11.23 0.22 -12.95
CA PHE A 67 -9.87 0.23 -13.52
C PHE A 67 -9.83 0.95 -14.87
N GLU A 68 -10.73 0.60 -15.80
CA GLU A 68 -10.79 1.24 -17.11
C GLU A 68 -11.05 2.75 -17.01
N GLN A 69 -11.90 3.19 -16.07
CA GLN A 69 -12.12 4.62 -15.84
C GLN A 69 -10.89 5.30 -15.21
N ALA A 70 -10.21 4.64 -14.26
CA ALA A 70 -9.00 5.18 -13.61
C ALA A 70 -7.86 5.37 -14.62
N VAL A 71 -7.63 4.39 -15.49
CA VAL A 71 -6.58 4.46 -16.53
C VAL A 71 -6.91 5.52 -17.60
N LYS A 72 -8.19 5.74 -17.93
CA LYS A 72 -8.59 6.83 -18.82
C LYS A 72 -8.31 8.22 -18.24
N LEU A 73 -8.39 8.37 -16.91
CA LEU A 73 -8.07 9.63 -16.23
C LEU A 73 -6.56 9.84 -16.09
N ASP A 74 -5.85 8.79 -15.74
CA ASP A 74 -4.40 8.79 -15.58
C ASP A 74 -3.81 7.43 -15.96
N GLU A 75 -3.23 7.35 -17.16
CA GLU A 75 -2.57 6.14 -17.67
C GLU A 75 -1.38 5.70 -16.81
N LYS A 76 -0.83 6.60 -15.98
CA LYS A 76 0.29 6.31 -15.08
C LYS A 76 -0.13 6.01 -13.66
N CYS A 77 -1.42 5.88 -13.38
CA CYS A 77 -1.94 5.52 -12.07
C CYS A 77 -1.57 4.08 -11.68
N ALA A 78 -0.33 3.85 -11.24
CA ALA A 78 0.18 2.53 -10.89
C ALA A 78 -0.69 1.79 -9.87
N SER A 79 -1.31 2.51 -8.93
CA SER A 79 -2.21 1.92 -7.92
C SER A 79 -3.41 1.22 -8.55
N ALA A 80 -3.97 1.77 -9.65
CA ALA A 80 -5.09 1.14 -10.35
C ALA A 80 -4.68 -0.21 -10.98
N TYR A 81 -3.52 -0.27 -11.63
CA TYR A 81 -2.98 -1.51 -12.21
C TYR A 81 -2.73 -2.57 -11.15
N VAL A 82 -2.06 -2.21 -10.06
CA VAL A 82 -1.77 -3.15 -8.97
C VAL A 82 -3.04 -3.68 -8.31
N CYS A 83 -4.04 -2.82 -8.07
CA CYS A 83 -5.32 -3.26 -7.53
C CYS A 83 -6.02 -4.24 -8.49
N MET A 84 -6.06 -3.93 -9.80
CA MET A 84 -6.74 -4.80 -10.76
C MET A 84 -6.02 -6.13 -10.96
N LYS A 85 -4.68 -6.12 -11.06
CA LYS A 85 -3.87 -7.34 -11.08
C LYS A 85 -4.20 -8.25 -9.88
N ASN A 86 -4.25 -7.67 -8.67
CA ASN A 86 -4.57 -8.43 -7.46
C ASN A 86 -6.00 -8.98 -7.46
N ILE A 87 -6.98 -8.25 -8.03
CA ILE A 87 -8.35 -8.71 -8.18
C ILE A 87 -8.39 -9.93 -9.09
N TYR A 88 -7.74 -9.87 -10.25
CA TYR A 88 -7.66 -10.98 -11.19
C TYR A 88 -6.93 -12.19 -10.61
N ALA A 89 -5.76 -11.99 -9.99
CA ALA A 89 -4.99 -13.08 -9.38
C ALA A 89 -5.82 -13.83 -8.32
N ARG A 90 -6.56 -13.10 -7.47
CA ARG A 90 -7.46 -13.71 -6.47
C ARG A 90 -8.65 -14.44 -7.07
N ALA A 91 -9.11 -14.03 -8.23
CA ALA A 91 -10.18 -14.70 -8.97
C ALA A 91 -9.68 -15.91 -9.78
N GLY A 92 -8.37 -16.24 -9.74
CA GLY A 92 -7.75 -17.30 -10.54
C GLY A 92 -7.56 -16.94 -12.01
N MET A 93 -7.72 -15.68 -12.38
CA MET A 93 -7.61 -15.15 -13.74
C MET A 93 -6.18 -14.67 -14.01
N GLN A 94 -5.24 -15.62 -14.06
CA GLN A 94 -3.81 -15.28 -14.13
C GLN A 94 -3.42 -14.60 -15.44
N MET A 95 -4.00 -15.01 -16.56
CA MET A 95 -3.70 -14.40 -17.87
C MET A 95 -4.07 -12.91 -17.91
N GLU A 96 -5.23 -12.56 -17.36
CA GLU A 96 -5.67 -11.17 -17.26
C GLU A 96 -4.84 -10.36 -16.26
N ALA A 97 -4.37 -11.00 -15.18
CA ALA A 97 -3.46 -10.37 -14.24
C ALA A 97 -2.11 -10.02 -14.89
N ASP A 98 -1.56 -10.92 -15.69
CA ASP A 98 -0.31 -10.73 -16.41
C ASP A 98 -0.46 -9.68 -17.54
N GLU A 99 -1.62 -9.63 -18.20
CA GLU A 99 -1.94 -8.60 -19.20
C GLU A 99 -1.97 -7.21 -18.56
N VAL A 100 -2.63 -7.04 -17.41
CA VAL A 100 -2.68 -5.77 -16.68
C VAL A 100 -1.27 -5.34 -16.23
N GLU A 101 -0.42 -6.28 -15.81
CA GLU A 101 0.95 -5.98 -15.44
C GLU A 101 1.78 -5.54 -16.65
N SER A 102 1.60 -6.19 -17.78
CA SER A 102 2.25 -5.80 -19.05
C SER A 102 1.86 -4.38 -19.47
N GLN A 103 0.58 -4.04 -19.39
CA GLN A 103 0.08 -2.68 -19.65
C GLN A 103 0.68 -1.66 -18.68
N ARG A 104 0.82 -2.01 -17.38
CA ARG A 104 1.45 -1.14 -16.38
C ARG A 104 2.89 -0.78 -16.77
N VAL A 105 3.66 -1.78 -17.19
CA VAL A 105 5.07 -1.61 -17.61
C VAL A 105 5.15 -0.78 -18.88
N GLU A 106 4.31 -1.07 -19.88
CA GLU A 106 4.25 -0.34 -21.16
C GLU A 106 3.93 1.15 -20.93
N ASN A 107 2.95 1.45 -20.09
CA ASN A 107 2.56 2.82 -19.74
C ASN A 107 3.54 3.49 -18.75
N LYS A 108 4.61 2.80 -18.35
CA LYS A 108 5.60 3.29 -17.37
C LYS A 108 4.94 3.77 -16.07
N ALA A 109 3.86 3.11 -15.67
CA ALA A 109 3.15 3.39 -14.43
C ALA A 109 3.95 2.79 -13.25
N SER A 110 4.86 3.59 -12.69
CA SER A 110 5.70 3.19 -11.55
C SER A 110 5.08 3.63 -10.23
N MET A 111 5.06 2.73 -9.26
CA MET A 111 4.65 3.11 -7.90
C MET A 111 5.74 3.96 -7.24
N ILE A 112 5.32 4.94 -6.45
CA ILE A 112 6.23 5.56 -5.50
C ILE A 112 6.61 4.49 -4.48
N PRO A 113 7.91 4.18 -4.31
CA PRO A 113 8.31 3.14 -3.38
C PRO A 113 7.89 3.49 -1.95
N GLY A 114 7.56 2.45 -1.17
CA GLY A 114 7.35 2.61 0.27
C GLY A 114 8.63 3.14 0.90
N CYS A 115 8.55 4.32 1.50
CA CYS A 115 9.66 4.94 2.19
C CYS A 115 9.34 5.07 3.68
N SER A 116 10.28 4.69 4.52
CA SER A 116 10.22 4.88 5.97
C SER A 116 11.37 5.77 6.41
N TRP A 117 11.12 6.59 7.41
CA TRP A 117 12.15 7.48 7.94
C TRP A 117 12.11 7.59 9.47
N TRP A 118 13.25 7.87 10.01
CA TRP A 118 13.48 8.13 11.41
C TRP A 118 14.38 9.36 11.56
N SER A 119 14.15 10.16 12.60
CA SER A 119 14.97 11.32 12.93
C SER A 119 15.79 11.06 14.19
N ASP A 120 17.09 11.33 14.12
CA ASP A 120 17.98 11.21 15.26
C ASP A 120 17.81 12.38 16.26
N MET A 121 18.54 12.34 17.39
CA MET A 121 18.54 13.39 18.42
C MET A 121 19.04 14.74 17.88
N SER A 122 19.83 14.75 16.81
CA SER A 122 20.35 15.93 16.13
C SER A 122 19.41 16.44 15.03
N ARG A 123 18.22 15.82 14.89
CA ARG A 123 17.22 16.11 13.84
C ARG A 123 17.66 15.76 12.42
N ASN A 124 18.70 14.94 12.25
CA ASN A 124 18.98 14.38 10.93
C ASN A 124 17.93 13.35 10.58
N VAL A 125 17.44 13.38 9.35
CA VAL A 125 16.45 12.45 8.85
C VAL A 125 17.16 11.34 8.07
N HIS A 126 16.97 10.11 8.52
CA HIS A 126 17.42 8.90 7.86
C HIS A 126 16.22 8.27 7.15
N SER A 127 16.26 8.16 5.83
CA SER A 127 15.18 7.63 5.01
C SER A 127 15.62 6.35 4.33
N PHE A 128 14.71 5.39 4.19
CA PHE A 128 14.96 4.07 3.63
C PHE A 128 13.83 3.67 2.69
N VAL A 129 14.17 3.07 1.58
CA VAL A 129 13.26 2.28 0.74
C VAL A 129 13.53 0.79 0.98
N ALA A 130 12.66 -0.08 0.50
CA ALA A 130 12.90 -1.52 0.62
C ALA A 130 14.20 -1.92 -0.10
N GLY A 131 15.03 -2.70 0.57
CA GLY A 131 16.32 -3.15 0.04
C GLY A 131 17.39 -2.05 -0.06
N ASP A 132 17.24 -0.94 0.65
CA ASP A 132 18.17 0.19 0.57
C ASP A 132 19.54 -0.16 1.20
N GLU A 133 20.57 -0.06 0.39
CA GLU A 133 21.97 -0.27 0.79
C GLU A 133 22.80 1.01 0.74
N SER A 134 22.19 2.16 0.43
CA SER A 134 22.90 3.43 0.22
C SER A 134 23.31 4.12 1.51
N HIS A 135 22.75 3.71 2.66
CA HIS A 135 23.02 4.35 3.94
C HIS A 135 24.47 4.11 4.43
N PRO A 136 25.17 5.12 4.99
CA PRO A 136 26.56 4.97 5.48
C PRO A 136 26.78 3.85 6.50
N GLN A 137 25.74 3.51 7.28
CA GLN A 137 25.76 2.45 8.29
C GLN A 137 25.09 1.14 7.81
N THR A 138 24.93 0.92 6.51
CA THR A 138 24.24 -0.23 5.93
C THR A 138 24.64 -1.54 6.56
N THR A 139 25.93 -1.84 6.66
CA THR A 139 26.45 -3.08 7.24
C THR A 139 25.98 -3.29 8.69
N HIS A 140 25.96 -2.23 9.50
CA HIS A 140 25.51 -2.31 10.89
C HIS A 140 23.98 -2.47 10.98
N ILE A 141 23.24 -1.81 10.08
CA ILE A 141 21.78 -1.89 10.02
C ILE A 141 21.35 -3.32 9.68
N TYR A 142 21.92 -3.93 8.65
CA TYR A 142 21.58 -5.30 8.28
C TYR A 142 22.03 -6.32 9.34
N ALA A 143 23.21 -6.17 9.94
CA ALA A 143 23.63 -7.01 11.06
C ALA A 143 22.68 -6.90 12.25
N LYS A 144 22.14 -5.69 12.53
CA LYS A 144 21.14 -5.48 13.59
C LYS A 144 19.81 -6.14 13.28
N LEU A 145 19.37 -6.10 12.03
CA LEU A 145 18.17 -6.80 11.58
C LEU A 145 18.30 -8.30 11.76
N GLU A 146 19.42 -8.87 11.37
CA GLU A 146 19.71 -10.30 11.56
C GLU A 146 19.71 -10.70 13.05
N GLU A 147 20.30 -9.87 13.93
CA GLU A 147 20.23 -10.07 15.38
C GLU A 147 18.78 -10.10 15.88
N ILE A 148 17.95 -9.16 15.42
CA ILE A 148 16.52 -9.07 15.78
C ILE A 148 15.78 -10.32 15.29
N HIS A 149 15.99 -10.73 14.05
CA HIS A 149 15.35 -11.92 13.48
C HIS A 149 15.71 -13.19 14.25
N MET A 150 16.98 -13.36 14.59
CA MET A 150 17.41 -14.51 15.39
C MET A 150 16.74 -14.52 16.76
N LYS A 151 16.55 -13.36 17.38
CA LYS A 151 15.84 -13.27 18.67
C LYS A 151 14.35 -13.61 18.53
N LEU A 152 13.67 -13.07 17.52
CA LEU A 152 12.26 -13.34 17.25
C LEU A 152 12.04 -14.82 16.94
N ALA A 153 12.92 -15.45 16.14
CA ALA A 153 12.84 -16.87 15.83
C ALA A 153 12.99 -17.75 17.09
N ARG A 154 13.89 -17.37 18.04
CA ARG A 154 14.02 -18.07 19.34
C ARG A 154 12.80 -17.96 20.22
N GLU A 155 12.05 -16.86 20.13
CA GLU A 155 10.77 -16.65 20.83
C GLU A 155 9.58 -17.30 20.10
N GLY A 156 9.83 -18.05 19.01
CA GLY A 156 8.81 -18.77 18.25
C GLY A 156 8.04 -17.93 17.24
N TYR A 157 8.51 -16.72 16.97
CA TYR A 157 7.92 -15.90 15.90
C TYR A 157 8.36 -16.42 14.54
N SER A 158 7.40 -16.83 13.72
CA SER A 158 7.60 -17.16 12.32
C SER A 158 6.80 -16.17 11.48
N PRO A 159 7.45 -15.37 10.63
CA PRO A 159 6.73 -14.44 9.75
C PRO A 159 5.79 -15.21 8.82
N GLY A 160 4.53 -14.77 8.75
CA GLY A 160 3.54 -15.41 7.89
C GLY A 160 3.87 -15.24 6.42
N LEU A 161 3.64 -16.29 5.65
CA LEU A 161 3.79 -16.31 4.17
C LEU A 161 2.99 -15.21 3.42
N HIS A 162 2.06 -14.54 4.10
CA HIS A 162 1.20 -13.50 3.51
C HIS A 162 1.90 -12.17 3.23
N CYS A 163 3.02 -11.87 3.86
CA CYS A 163 3.79 -10.67 3.57
C CYS A 163 4.57 -10.75 2.25
N LEU A 164 4.96 -11.95 1.86
CA LEU A 164 5.80 -12.20 0.69
C LEU A 164 5.07 -12.02 -0.65
N SER A 165 3.73 -12.23 -0.68
CA SER A 165 2.97 -12.21 -1.93
C SER A 165 2.50 -10.83 -2.39
N ARG A 166 2.71 -9.78 -1.60
CA ARG A 166 2.07 -8.47 -1.86
C ARG A 166 2.94 -7.44 -2.55
N LEU A 167 4.24 -7.59 -2.64
CA LEU A 167 5.05 -6.42 -2.98
C LEU A 167 6.04 -6.53 -4.13
N LEU A 168 6.52 -7.69 -4.55
CA LEU A 168 7.41 -7.79 -5.73
C LEU A 168 7.44 -9.24 -6.25
N PRO A 169 7.68 -9.47 -7.55
CA PRO A 169 8.18 -10.73 -8.04
C PRO A 169 9.69 -10.78 -7.68
N CYS A 170 10.01 -11.11 -6.43
CA CYS A 170 11.35 -11.55 -6.09
C CYS A 170 11.38 -13.04 -6.35
N GLU A 171 11.88 -13.41 -7.52
CA GLU A 171 12.39 -14.75 -7.77
C GLU A 171 13.52 -14.99 -6.75
N ASP A 172 13.36 -16.09 -5.98
CA ASP A 172 14.40 -16.66 -5.13
C ASP A 172 14.88 -15.86 -3.91
N ASN A 173 14.09 -15.81 -2.82
CA ASN A 173 14.68 -15.97 -1.48
C ASN A 173 13.62 -15.98 -0.37
N GLU A 174 13.45 -17.09 0.31
CA GLU A 174 12.58 -17.32 1.48
C GLU A 174 13.00 -16.53 2.76
N HIS A 175 13.96 -15.59 2.67
CA HIS A 175 14.56 -14.94 3.84
C HIS A 175 14.49 -13.41 3.88
N ASP A 176 13.82 -12.73 2.94
CA ASP A 176 13.96 -11.27 2.77
C ASP A 176 12.93 -10.40 3.53
N LEU A 177 12.58 -10.76 4.76
CA LEU A 177 11.97 -9.81 5.71
C LEU A 177 12.94 -8.70 6.14
N CYS A 178 14.24 -8.91 5.92
CA CYS A 178 15.28 -7.96 6.30
C CYS A 178 15.26 -6.65 5.53
N GLY A 179 14.69 -6.63 4.33
CA GLY A 179 14.77 -5.50 3.41
C GLY A 179 13.62 -4.49 3.45
N TYR A 180 12.61 -4.65 4.32
CA TYR A 180 11.52 -3.67 4.40
C TYR A 180 12.00 -2.32 4.93
N SER A 181 11.52 -1.25 4.32
CA SER A 181 11.93 0.13 4.65
C SER A 181 11.75 0.47 6.13
N GLU A 182 10.67 0.02 6.76
CA GLU A 182 10.40 0.23 8.20
C GLU A 182 11.38 -0.54 9.09
N ASN A 183 11.77 -1.74 8.70
CA ASN A 183 12.73 -2.55 9.45
C ASN A 183 14.13 -1.92 9.39
N LEU A 184 14.53 -1.42 8.22
CA LEU A 184 15.78 -0.67 8.06
C LEU A 184 15.80 0.59 8.91
N ALA A 185 14.70 1.38 8.88
CA ALA A 185 14.56 2.58 9.70
C ALA A 185 14.57 2.26 11.20
N LEU A 186 13.90 1.19 11.63
CA LEU A 186 13.89 0.73 13.01
C LEU A 186 15.28 0.26 13.47
N ALA A 187 15.98 -0.53 12.66
CA ALA A 187 17.33 -0.99 12.99
C ALA A 187 18.31 0.18 13.12
N CYS A 188 18.24 1.14 12.17
CA CYS A 188 19.01 2.38 12.26
C CYS A 188 18.72 3.16 13.54
N ALA A 189 17.45 3.30 13.91
CA ALA A 189 17.03 3.95 15.14
C ALA A 189 17.57 3.23 16.38
N LEU A 190 17.52 1.91 16.43
CA LEU A 190 18.01 1.10 17.55
C LEU A 190 19.54 1.19 17.74
N ILE A 191 20.28 1.35 16.65
CA ILE A 191 21.75 1.50 16.70
C ILE A 191 22.13 2.89 17.21
N ASN A 192 21.39 3.92 16.82
CA ASN A 192 21.76 5.32 17.05
C ASN A 192 21.04 5.98 18.23
N SER A 193 20.13 5.26 18.92
CA SER A 193 19.40 5.80 20.07
C SER A 193 19.88 5.19 21.39
N PRO A 194 19.84 5.95 22.50
CA PRO A 194 20.09 5.41 23.83
C PRO A 194 19.11 4.29 24.19
N LYS A 195 19.56 3.31 24.99
CA LYS A 195 18.68 2.23 25.45
C LYS A 195 17.47 2.80 26.21
N GLY A 196 16.27 2.35 25.82
CA GLY A 196 15.02 2.76 26.45
C GLY A 196 14.45 4.09 25.94
N ALA A 197 15.11 4.75 25.00
CA ALA A 197 14.54 5.94 24.36
C ALA A 197 13.33 5.55 23.48
N PRO A 198 12.25 6.35 23.47
CA PRO A 198 11.12 6.13 22.58
C PRO A 198 11.56 6.34 21.12
N LEU A 199 11.26 5.37 20.26
CA LEU A 199 11.56 5.44 18.84
C LEU A 199 10.28 5.75 18.06
N ARG A 200 10.40 6.62 17.05
CA ARG A 200 9.31 6.93 16.13
C ARG A 200 9.79 6.75 14.70
N VAL A 201 9.30 5.71 14.05
CA VAL A 201 9.47 5.49 12.62
C VAL A 201 8.19 5.96 11.92
N THR A 202 8.34 6.69 10.83
CA THR A 202 7.23 7.17 10.01
C THR A 202 7.33 6.54 8.62
N LYS A 203 6.20 6.20 8.01
CA LYS A 203 6.11 5.59 6.68
C LYS A 203 5.06 6.32 5.84
N ASN A 204 5.31 6.43 4.53
CA ASN A 204 4.38 7.02 3.57
C ASN A 204 3.24 6.08 3.15
N MET A 205 3.27 4.83 3.60
CA MET A 205 2.26 3.81 3.29
C MET A 205 1.79 3.14 4.58
N LYS A 206 0.58 2.54 4.54
CA LYS A 206 0.09 1.71 5.63
C LYS A 206 1.01 0.49 5.81
N MET A 207 1.43 0.24 7.04
CA MET A 207 2.15 -0.98 7.39
C MET A 207 1.23 -2.20 7.28
N CYS A 208 1.79 -3.36 6.97
CA CYS A 208 1.06 -4.63 7.07
C CYS A 208 0.86 -5.01 8.57
N GLU A 209 -0.06 -5.95 8.82
CA GLU A 209 -0.39 -6.36 10.19
C GLU A 209 0.78 -7.07 10.89
N GLU A 210 1.74 -7.58 10.12
CA GLU A 210 2.91 -8.30 10.64
C GLU A 210 4.16 -7.41 10.83
N CYS A 211 4.18 -6.22 10.25
CA CYS A 211 5.25 -5.23 10.46
C CYS A 211 4.96 -4.33 11.65
#